data_8d0200236d812e72d9057346206252c7
#
_entry.id   8d0200236d812e72d9057346206252c7
#
_cell.length_a   1.000
_cell.length_b   1.000
_cell.length_c   1.000
_cell.angle_alpha   90.00
_cell.angle_beta   90.00
_cell.angle_gamma   90.00
#
_symmetry.space_group_name_H-M   'P 1'
#
loop_
_entity.id
_entity.type
_entity.pdbx_description
1 polymer ?
#
loop_
_entity_poly.entity_id
_entity_poly.type
_entity_poly.pdbx_seq_one_letter_code
_entity_poly.pdbx_strand_id
1 'polypeptide(L)'
;MLSRIVVGLGISVVCFAVAGRRFFWLSKLIRSGQPADRAWAGFRRAKEGVTAEIVEVAGQRKLLKWTVPGIAHFFTMWGFTVLLTTILEAYGALFIRDFAIPFIGRSNWLAFVEDFFATAVLLSLVVFTVIRIKNAPARKDRASRFYGSHLGPAWLVLFMISMVIVTLLVYRGAQINTGYFPFTTDGVTSPWAFASQFVASILPTSTSVNDAVEYWGIIANIGVIAGFLVIV
;
A
#
# COMPACT_ATOMS: atom_id res chain seq x y z
N MET A 1 4.21 6.01 24.71
CA MET A 1 3.84 4.69 24.17
C MET A 1 2.32 4.44 24.21
N LEU A 2 1.66 4.57 25.36
CA LEU A 2 0.21 4.35 25.49
C LEU A 2 -0.62 5.21 24.54
N SER A 3 -0.28 6.49 24.38
CA SER A 3 -0.97 7.42 23.46
C SER A 3 -0.91 6.95 22.00
N ARG A 4 0.24 6.43 21.54
CA ARG A 4 0.42 5.91 20.19
C ARG A 4 -0.48 4.69 19.92
N ILE A 5 -0.57 3.79 20.88
CA ILE A 5 -1.47 2.62 20.81
C ILE A 5 -2.92 3.06 20.74
N VAL A 6 -3.34 3.92 21.66
CA VAL A 6 -4.75 4.38 21.73
C VAL A 6 -5.17 5.11 20.46
N VAL A 7 -4.35 6.02 19.93
CA VAL A 7 -4.66 6.78 18.73
C VAL A 7 -4.65 5.86 17.48
N GLY A 8 -3.59 5.05 17.30
CA GLY A 8 -3.46 4.17 16.15
C GLY A 8 -4.56 3.11 16.09
N LEU A 9 -4.84 2.43 17.21
CA LEU A 9 -5.92 1.45 17.27
C LEU A 9 -7.30 2.11 17.22
N GLY A 10 -7.49 3.28 17.83
CA GLY A 10 -8.75 4.01 17.78
C GLY A 10 -9.15 4.37 16.35
N ILE A 11 -8.23 4.93 15.56
CA ILE A 11 -8.46 5.21 14.14
C ILE A 11 -8.79 3.91 13.40
N SER A 12 -8.03 2.85 13.63
CA SER A 12 -8.22 1.56 12.96
C SER A 12 -9.61 0.97 13.26
N VAL A 13 -10.02 0.94 14.52
CA VAL A 13 -11.34 0.42 14.93
C VAL A 13 -12.49 1.17 14.24
N VAL A 14 -12.42 2.50 14.22
CA VAL A 14 -13.46 3.32 13.55
C VAL A 14 -13.50 3.00 12.05
N CYS A 15 -12.36 3.02 11.37
CA CYS A 15 -12.29 2.75 9.94
C CYS A 15 -12.73 1.32 9.59
N PHE A 16 -12.28 0.32 10.34
CA PHE A 16 -12.69 -1.08 10.14
C PHE A 16 -14.18 -1.29 10.42
N ALA A 17 -14.76 -0.61 11.40
CA ALA A 17 -16.20 -0.68 11.65
C ALA A 17 -17.01 -0.16 10.45
N VAL A 18 -16.61 1.01 9.89
CA VAL A 18 -17.25 1.57 8.71
C VAL A 18 -17.08 0.67 7.48
N ALA A 19 -15.86 0.22 7.20
CA ALA A 19 -15.57 -0.69 6.10
C ALA A 19 -16.29 -2.04 6.27
N GLY A 20 -16.33 -2.59 7.49
CA GLY A 20 -17.02 -3.83 7.81
C GLY A 20 -18.53 -3.74 7.57
N ARG A 21 -19.16 -2.60 7.95
CA ARG A 21 -20.59 -2.35 7.64
C ARG A 21 -20.84 -2.37 6.12
N ARG A 22 -19.96 -1.74 5.34
CA ARG A 22 -20.07 -1.71 3.88
C ARG A 22 -19.88 -3.12 3.28
N PHE A 23 -18.89 -3.84 3.75
CA PHE A 23 -18.64 -5.23 3.35
C PHE A 23 -19.83 -6.15 3.66
N PHE A 24 -20.43 -6.01 4.84
CA PHE A 24 -21.63 -6.76 5.22
C PHE A 24 -22.81 -6.45 4.29
N TRP A 25 -23.02 -5.17 3.97
CA TRP A 25 -24.06 -4.76 3.01
C TRP A 25 -23.84 -5.35 1.62
N LEU A 26 -22.60 -5.28 1.09
CA LEU A 26 -22.23 -5.88 -0.19
C LEU A 26 -22.42 -7.40 -0.18
N SER A 27 -22.01 -8.07 0.89
CA SER A 27 -22.20 -9.53 1.06
C SER A 27 -23.67 -9.91 1.05
N LYS A 28 -24.54 -9.11 1.70
CA LYS A 28 -25.98 -9.30 1.66
C LYS A 28 -26.54 -9.13 0.24
N LEU A 29 -26.07 -8.10 -0.48
CA LEU A 29 -26.47 -7.84 -1.86
C LEU A 29 -26.09 -9.00 -2.79
N ILE A 30 -24.87 -9.51 -2.69
CA ILE A 30 -24.40 -10.65 -3.48
C ILE A 30 -25.25 -11.90 -3.19
N ARG A 31 -25.56 -12.15 -1.91
CA ARG A 31 -26.38 -13.31 -1.50
C ARG A 31 -27.84 -13.21 -1.90
N SER A 32 -28.34 -12.00 -2.18
CA SER A 32 -29.73 -11.80 -2.67
C SER A 32 -29.87 -12.00 -4.18
N GLY A 33 -28.76 -12.22 -4.90
CA GLY A 33 -28.77 -12.52 -6.32
C GLY A 33 -29.37 -13.89 -6.64
N GLN A 34 -29.72 -14.12 -7.91
CA GLN A 34 -30.20 -15.41 -8.36
C GLN A 34 -29.09 -16.47 -8.30
N PRO A 35 -29.43 -17.75 -7.99
CA PRO A 35 -28.47 -18.83 -8.04
C PRO A 35 -27.81 -18.91 -9.44
N ALA A 36 -26.51 -19.21 -9.46
CA ALA A 36 -25.84 -19.43 -10.74
C ALA A 36 -26.44 -20.65 -11.46
N ASP A 37 -26.68 -20.52 -12.76
CA ASP A 37 -27.24 -21.58 -13.63
C ASP A 37 -26.38 -22.87 -13.64
N ARG A 38 -25.15 -22.79 -13.17
CA ARG A 38 -24.22 -23.91 -13.14
C ARG A 38 -23.83 -24.23 -11.71
N ALA A 39 -24.28 -25.38 -11.23
CA ALA A 39 -23.81 -25.96 -9.99
C ALA A 39 -22.28 -26.11 -9.98
N TRP A 40 -21.68 -26.02 -8.80
CA TRP A 40 -20.24 -26.22 -8.64
C TRP A 40 -19.80 -27.58 -9.19
N ALA A 41 -18.96 -27.58 -10.21
CA ALA A 41 -18.53 -28.78 -10.94
C ALA A 41 -17.26 -29.42 -10.35
N GLY A 42 -17.02 -29.26 -9.05
CA GLY A 42 -15.99 -29.98 -8.32
C GLY A 42 -14.54 -29.53 -8.57
N PHE A 43 -13.61 -30.42 -8.24
CA PHE A 43 -12.14 -30.13 -8.20
C PHE A 43 -11.57 -29.64 -9.53
N ARG A 44 -12.04 -30.13 -10.67
CA ARG A 44 -11.53 -29.71 -11.99
C ARG A 44 -11.78 -28.22 -12.22
N ARG A 45 -12.93 -27.69 -11.87
CA ARG A 45 -13.24 -26.26 -11.97
C ARG A 45 -12.48 -25.42 -10.95
N ALA A 46 -12.26 -25.95 -9.75
CA ALA A 46 -11.42 -25.29 -8.77
C ALA A 46 -9.99 -25.12 -9.31
N LYS A 47 -9.42 -26.16 -9.94
CA LYS A 47 -8.11 -26.09 -10.58
C LYS A 47 -8.06 -25.08 -11.72
N GLU A 48 -9.05 -25.08 -12.61
CA GLU A 48 -9.16 -24.10 -13.71
C GLU A 48 -9.30 -22.68 -13.17
N GLY A 49 -10.10 -22.47 -12.11
CA GLY A 49 -10.26 -21.19 -11.43
C GLY A 49 -8.94 -20.70 -10.79
N VAL A 50 -8.26 -21.55 -10.04
CA VAL A 50 -6.96 -21.22 -9.43
C VAL A 50 -5.91 -20.91 -10.51
N THR A 51 -5.89 -21.68 -11.60
CA THR A 51 -4.97 -21.41 -12.71
C THR A 51 -5.27 -20.05 -13.38
N ALA A 52 -6.55 -19.74 -13.60
CA ALA A 52 -6.97 -18.46 -14.13
C ALA A 52 -6.59 -17.30 -13.18
N GLU A 53 -6.79 -17.47 -11.88
CA GLU A 53 -6.40 -16.49 -10.86
C GLU A 53 -4.89 -16.21 -10.88
N ILE A 54 -4.07 -17.25 -10.90
CA ILE A 54 -2.61 -17.10 -10.98
C ILE A 54 -2.19 -16.39 -12.26
N VAL A 55 -2.73 -16.78 -13.42
CA VAL A 55 -2.31 -16.25 -14.72
C VAL A 55 -2.88 -14.86 -14.99
N GLU A 56 -4.15 -14.63 -14.71
CA GLU A 56 -4.84 -13.40 -15.12
C GLU A 56 -4.80 -12.32 -14.03
N VAL A 57 -4.82 -12.70 -12.74
CA VAL A 57 -4.77 -11.76 -11.62
C VAL A 57 -3.34 -11.57 -11.15
N ALA A 58 -2.68 -12.61 -10.65
CA ALA A 58 -1.30 -12.48 -10.16
C ALA A 58 -0.30 -12.15 -11.28
N GLY A 59 -0.40 -12.83 -12.42
CA GLY A 59 0.43 -12.58 -13.61
C GLY A 59 0.00 -11.39 -14.44
N GLN A 60 -1.20 -10.84 -14.22
CA GLN A 60 -1.78 -9.68 -14.92
C GLN A 60 -1.66 -9.75 -16.46
N ARG A 61 -1.74 -10.96 -17.03
CA ARG A 61 -1.47 -11.22 -18.45
C ARG A 61 -2.28 -10.32 -19.41
N LYS A 62 -3.54 -10.08 -19.10
CA LYS A 62 -4.40 -9.22 -19.95
C LYS A 62 -4.00 -7.75 -19.83
N LEU A 63 -3.60 -7.31 -18.65
CA LEU A 63 -3.25 -5.91 -18.39
C LEU A 63 -1.89 -5.56 -18.97
N LEU A 64 -0.93 -6.48 -18.93
CA LEU A 64 0.41 -6.31 -19.50
C LEU A 64 0.41 -6.16 -21.04
N LYS A 65 -0.70 -6.48 -21.73
CA LYS A 65 -0.87 -6.14 -23.14
C LYS A 65 -0.84 -4.62 -23.40
N TRP A 66 -1.13 -3.82 -22.39
CA TRP A 66 -1.03 -2.36 -22.41
C TRP A 66 0.29 -1.96 -21.76
N THR A 67 1.38 -2.00 -22.50
CA THR A 67 2.76 -1.98 -22.01
C THR A 67 3.01 -1.00 -20.87
N VAL A 68 2.86 0.31 -21.08
CA VAL A 68 3.19 1.32 -20.07
C VAL A 68 2.23 1.30 -18.86
N PRO A 69 0.92 1.45 -19.02
CA PRO A 69 0.01 1.41 -17.88
C PRO A 69 -0.05 0.02 -17.24
N GLY A 70 0.15 -1.05 -18.02
CA GLY A 70 0.15 -2.42 -17.54
C GLY A 70 1.34 -2.70 -16.60
N ILE A 71 2.55 -2.28 -16.97
CA ILE A 71 3.74 -2.41 -16.13
C ILE A 71 3.59 -1.57 -14.85
N ALA A 72 3.12 -0.33 -14.96
CA ALA A 72 2.88 0.51 -13.78
C ALA A 72 1.86 -0.14 -12.83
N HIS A 73 0.78 -0.72 -13.36
CA HIS A 73 -0.20 -1.41 -12.54
C HIS A 73 0.35 -2.70 -11.92
N PHE A 74 1.18 -3.44 -12.66
CA PHE A 74 1.86 -4.64 -12.15
C PHE A 74 2.69 -4.30 -10.90
N PHE A 75 3.53 -3.28 -10.97
CA PHE A 75 4.32 -2.86 -9.81
C PHE A 75 3.47 -2.31 -8.67
N THR A 76 2.37 -1.63 -8.97
CA THR A 76 1.46 -1.15 -7.94
C THR A 76 0.79 -2.32 -7.21
N MET A 77 0.24 -3.29 -7.93
CA MET A 77 -0.43 -4.46 -7.34
C MET A 77 0.53 -5.32 -6.52
N TRP A 78 1.67 -5.70 -7.10
CA TRP A 78 2.68 -6.48 -6.37
C TRP A 78 3.32 -5.67 -5.23
N GLY A 79 3.49 -4.35 -5.43
CA GLY A 79 3.91 -3.44 -4.38
C GLY A 79 2.97 -3.49 -3.18
N PHE A 80 1.67 -3.38 -3.38
CA PHE A 80 0.71 -3.53 -2.29
C PHE A 80 0.80 -4.89 -1.60
N THR A 81 0.96 -5.97 -2.36
CA THR A 81 1.09 -7.32 -1.81
C THR A 81 2.33 -7.46 -0.93
N VAL A 82 3.48 -6.98 -1.39
CA VAL A 82 4.73 -7.01 -0.64
C VAL A 82 4.68 -6.06 0.56
N LEU A 83 4.19 -4.84 0.37
CA LEU A 83 4.12 -3.83 1.43
C LEU A 83 3.06 -4.13 2.50
N LEU A 84 2.28 -5.22 2.40
CA LEU A 84 1.52 -5.76 3.54
C LEU A 84 2.43 -6.09 4.74
N THR A 85 3.69 -6.44 4.50
CA THR A 85 4.68 -6.65 5.56
C THR A 85 4.93 -5.37 6.34
N THR A 86 5.07 -4.24 5.67
CA THR A 86 5.27 -2.94 6.33
C THR A 86 4.06 -2.47 7.14
N ILE A 87 2.85 -2.91 6.76
CA ILE A 87 1.65 -2.68 7.57
C ILE A 87 1.74 -3.45 8.89
N LEU A 88 2.18 -4.70 8.85
CA LEU A 88 2.42 -5.49 10.07
C LEU A 88 3.49 -4.85 10.95
N GLU A 89 4.57 -4.35 10.34
CA GLU A 89 5.63 -3.61 11.06
C GLU A 89 5.08 -2.32 11.69
N ALA A 90 4.27 -1.54 10.97
CA ALA A 90 3.67 -0.33 11.50
C ALA A 90 2.74 -0.60 12.71
N TYR A 91 1.91 -1.65 12.63
CA TYR A 91 1.08 -2.05 13.76
C TYR A 91 1.91 -2.62 14.91
N GLY A 92 2.94 -3.41 14.62
CA GLY A 92 3.88 -3.92 15.62
C GLY A 92 4.63 -2.79 16.33
N ALA A 93 5.03 -1.77 15.59
CA ALA A 93 5.70 -0.58 16.11
C ALA A 93 4.81 0.29 17.01
N LEU A 94 3.50 0.10 17.03
CA LEU A 94 2.64 0.70 18.07
C LEU A 94 2.97 0.17 19.47
N PHE A 95 3.39 -1.10 19.57
CA PHE A 95 3.64 -1.80 20.82
C PHE A 95 5.14 -1.90 21.14
N ILE A 96 5.95 -2.19 20.15
CA ILE A 96 7.40 -2.39 20.26
C ILE A 96 8.06 -1.50 19.22
N ARG A 97 8.86 -0.54 19.64
CA ARG A 97 9.36 0.53 18.78
C ARG A 97 10.22 0.02 17.61
N ASP A 98 11.06 -0.97 17.87
CA ASP A 98 11.91 -1.66 16.89
C ASP A 98 11.32 -3.00 16.43
N PHE A 99 9.98 -3.08 16.37
CA PHE A 99 9.30 -4.31 15.98
C PHE A 99 9.78 -4.79 14.60
N ALA A 100 10.16 -6.04 14.56
CA ALA A 100 10.50 -6.75 13.32
C ALA A 100 9.63 -8.01 13.19
N ILE A 101 9.21 -8.35 12.00
CA ILE A 101 8.42 -9.56 11.75
C ILE A 101 9.23 -10.78 12.17
N PRO A 102 8.67 -11.70 12.99
CA PRO A 102 9.38 -12.90 13.38
C PRO A 102 9.95 -13.67 12.17
N PHE A 103 11.16 -14.18 12.32
CA PHE A 103 11.92 -14.98 11.34
C PHE A 103 12.48 -14.21 10.13
N ILE A 104 11.80 -13.20 9.60
CA ILE A 104 12.19 -12.53 8.35
C ILE A 104 12.46 -11.04 8.51
N GLY A 105 11.92 -10.39 9.54
CA GLY A 105 11.87 -8.93 9.67
C GLY A 105 13.22 -8.25 9.94
N ARG A 106 14.32 -9.00 10.13
CA ARG A 106 15.68 -8.44 10.23
C ARG A 106 16.56 -8.81 9.04
N SER A 107 15.98 -9.40 7.98
CA SER A 107 16.74 -9.84 6.82
C SER A 107 16.97 -8.70 5.83
N ASN A 108 18.19 -8.59 5.33
CA ASN A 108 18.57 -7.58 4.34
C ASN A 108 17.74 -7.67 3.05
N TRP A 109 17.40 -8.89 2.61
CA TRP A 109 16.60 -9.06 1.40
C TRP A 109 15.18 -8.49 1.54
N LEU A 110 14.56 -8.61 2.73
CA LEU A 110 13.24 -8.01 2.96
C LEU A 110 13.34 -6.48 2.94
N ALA A 111 14.36 -5.91 3.58
CA ALA A 111 14.63 -4.47 3.51
C ALA A 111 14.75 -3.98 2.06
N PHE A 112 15.47 -4.72 1.22
CA PHE A 112 15.59 -4.41 -0.21
C PHE A 112 14.25 -4.49 -0.94
N VAL A 113 13.53 -5.59 -0.76
CA VAL A 113 12.28 -5.84 -1.48
C VAL A 113 11.23 -4.78 -1.11
N GLU A 114 11.11 -4.43 0.16
CA GLU A 114 10.18 -3.37 0.61
C GLU A 114 10.53 -2.01 0.03
N ASP A 115 11.78 -1.58 0.10
CA ASP A 115 12.22 -0.30 -0.46
C ASP A 115 12.13 -0.26 -1.99
N PHE A 116 12.44 -1.38 -2.66
CA PHE A 116 12.29 -1.52 -4.10
C PHE A 116 10.83 -1.35 -4.52
N PHE A 117 9.90 -2.05 -3.88
CA PHE A 117 8.49 -1.94 -4.23
C PHE A 117 7.89 -0.58 -3.81
N ALA A 118 8.31 0.01 -2.70
CA ALA A 118 7.92 1.36 -2.33
C ALA A 118 8.31 2.37 -3.43
N THR A 119 9.54 2.29 -3.91
CA THR A 119 10.05 3.13 -5.01
C THR A 119 9.31 2.85 -6.32
N ALA A 120 9.13 1.59 -6.68
CA ALA A 120 8.44 1.18 -7.90
C ALA A 120 6.97 1.65 -7.91
N VAL A 121 6.28 1.60 -6.77
CA VAL A 121 4.92 2.16 -6.64
C VAL A 121 4.92 3.66 -6.86
N LEU A 122 5.83 4.43 -6.23
CA LEU A 122 5.91 5.88 -6.47
C LEU A 122 6.14 6.21 -7.94
N LEU A 123 7.06 5.52 -8.62
CA LEU A 123 7.29 5.69 -10.05
C LEU A 123 6.03 5.35 -10.87
N SER A 124 5.32 4.28 -10.50
CA SER A 124 4.05 3.91 -11.14
C SER A 124 2.98 5.00 -11.00
N LEU A 125 2.90 5.63 -9.81
CA LEU A 125 1.97 6.74 -9.58
C LEU A 125 2.31 7.97 -10.42
N VAL A 126 3.59 8.26 -10.63
CA VAL A 126 4.03 9.31 -11.58
C VAL A 126 3.55 8.97 -12.99
N VAL A 127 3.75 7.73 -13.44
CA VAL A 127 3.27 7.27 -14.75
C VAL A 127 1.75 7.43 -14.89
N PHE A 128 0.97 6.99 -13.89
CA PHE A 128 -0.50 7.16 -13.91
C PHE A 128 -0.91 8.62 -13.91
N THR A 129 -0.23 9.47 -13.14
CA THR A 129 -0.46 10.91 -13.12
C THR A 129 -0.24 11.53 -14.51
N VAL A 130 0.88 11.21 -15.15
CA VAL A 130 1.20 11.70 -16.50
C VAL A 130 0.16 11.23 -17.52
N ILE A 131 -0.18 9.93 -17.51
CA ILE A 131 -1.20 9.37 -18.39
C ILE A 131 -2.55 10.06 -18.17
N ARG A 132 -2.92 10.33 -16.93
CA ARG A 132 -4.19 10.97 -16.58
C ARG A 132 -4.24 12.43 -17.03
N ILE A 133 -3.14 13.18 -16.87
CA ILE A 133 -3.03 14.56 -17.36
C ILE A 133 -3.09 14.60 -18.89
N LYS A 134 -2.33 13.73 -19.57
CA LYS A 134 -2.34 13.65 -21.04
C LYS A 134 -3.70 13.24 -21.59
N ASN A 135 -4.44 12.42 -20.85
CA ASN A 135 -5.70 11.82 -21.26
C ASN A 135 -6.91 12.48 -20.58
N ALA A 136 -6.77 13.71 -20.08
CA ALA A 136 -7.84 14.42 -19.42
C ALA A 136 -9.11 14.50 -20.29
N PRO A 137 -10.31 14.21 -19.72
CA PRO A 137 -11.57 14.19 -20.45
C PRO A 137 -11.95 15.55 -21.07
N ALA A 138 -11.47 16.65 -20.49
CA ALA A 138 -11.72 18.01 -20.96
C ALA A 138 -10.99 18.36 -22.27
N ARG A 139 -10.08 17.53 -22.75
CA ARG A 139 -9.41 17.76 -24.04
C ARG A 139 -10.35 17.42 -25.18
N LYS A 140 -10.90 18.45 -25.82
CA LYS A 140 -11.88 18.34 -26.90
C LYS A 140 -11.40 17.56 -28.13
N ASP A 141 -10.09 17.55 -28.39
CA ASP A 141 -9.49 16.92 -29.56
C ASP A 141 -9.30 15.40 -29.40
N ARG A 142 -9.88 14.83 -28.36
CA ARG A 142 -9.65 13.45 -28.03
C ARG A 142 -10.93 12.62 -28.05
N ALA A 143 -10.99 11.65 -28.94
CA ALA A 143 -11.94 10.56 -28.91
C ALA A 143 -11.61 9.61 -27.74
N SER A 144 -11.83 10.05 -26.52
CA SER A 144 -11.61 9.26 -25.31
C SER A 144 -12.91 8.66 -24.83
N ARG A 145 -12.94 7.33 -24.60
CA ARG A 145 -14.07 6.65 -23.94
C ARG A 145 -14.32 7.15 -22.50
N PHE A 146 -13.40 7.93 -21.93
CA PHE A 146 -13.53 8.56 -20.63
C PHE A 146 -14.06 10.01 -20.69
N TYR A 147 -14.46 10.47 -21.89
CA TYR A 147 -15.05 11.80 -22.06
C TYR A 147 -16.27 11.94 -21.15
N GLY A 148 -16.33 13.05 -20.42
CA GLY A 148 -17.40 13.32 -19.46
C GLY A 148 -17.31 12.57 -18.11
N SER A 149 -16.31 11.73 -17.88
CA SER A 149 -16.12 11.04 -16.59
C SER A 149 -15.61 11.99 -15.49
N HIS A 150 -16.07 11.77 -14.27
CA HIS A 150 -15.59 12.51 -13.10
C HIS A 150 -14.22 11.99 -12.65
N LEU A 151 -13.22 12.88 -12.61
CA LEU A 151 -11.84 12.51 -12.26
C LEU A 151 -11.51 12.59 -10.77
N GLY A 152 -12.39 13.22 -9.97
CA GLY A 152 -12.14 13.44 -8.54
C GLY A 152 -11.76 12.18 -7.75
N PRO A 153 -12.59 11.13 -7.77
CA PRO A 153 -12.28 9.88 -7.05
C PRO A 153 -10.96 9.26 -7.49
N ALA A 154 -10.63 9.33 -8.76
CA ALA A 154 -9.40 8.75 -9.27
C ALA A 154 -8.15 9.54 -8.84
N TRP A 155 -8.22 10.87 -8.74
CA TRP A 155 -7.16 11.68 -8.17
C TRP A 155 -7.01 11.43 -6.67
N LEU A 156 -8.13 11.26 -5.95
CA LEU A 156 -8.11 10.91 -4.54
C LEU A 156 -7.40 9.58 -4.30
N VAL A 157 -7.66 8.54 -5.10
CA VAL A 157 -6.99 7.24 -5.00
C VAL A 157 -5.48 7.39 -5.22
N LEU A 158 -5.05 8.08 -6.28
CA LEU A 158 -3.63 8.31 -6.52
C LEU A 158 -2.95 9.07 -5.38
N PHE A 159 -3.62 10.09 -4.85
CA PHE A 159 -3.12 10.85 -3.70
C PHE A 159 -2.99 9.97 -2.46
N MET A 160 -3.99 9.18 -2.14
CA MET A 160 -3.95 8.31 -0.96
C MET A 160 -2.86 7.23 -1.05
N ILE A 161 -2.70 6.60 -2.22
CA ILE A 161 -1.61 5.65 -2.42
C ILE A 161 -0.24 6.34 -2.25
N SER A 162 -0.09 7.56 -2.80
CA SER A 162 1.13 8.33 -2.59
C SER A 162 1.39 8.60 -1.12
N MET A 163 0.35 8.96 -0.36
CA MET A 163 0.47 9.22 1.08
C MET A 163 0.86 7.96 1.86
N VAL A 164 0.34 6.78 1.50
CA VAL A 164 0.76 5.51 2.13
C VAL A 164 2.28 5.33 1.99
N ILE A 165 2.82 5.49 0.79
CA ILE A 165 4.26 5.26 0.55
C ILE A 165 5.12 6.38 1.14
N VAL A 166 4.70 7.64 1.01
CA VAL A 166 5.44 8.77 1.56
C VAL A 166 5.52 8.68 3.09
N THR A 167 4.39 8.44 3.76
CA THR A 167 4.39 8.30 5.22
C THR A 167 5.20 7.08 5.68
N LEU A 168 5.17 5.97 4.91
CA LEU A 168 6.02 4.79 5.14
C LEU A 168 7.50 5.18 5.13
N LEU A 169 7.99 5.77 4.05
CA LEU A 169 9.41 6.12 3.91
C LEU A 169 9.85 7.17 4.93
N VAL A 170 8.96 8.13 5.25
CA VAL A 170 9.27 9.19 6.21
C VAL A 170 9.44 8.61 7.62
N TYR A 171 8.52 7.77 8.11
CA TYR A 171 8.71 7.23 9.46
C TYR A 171 9.88 6.23 9.53
N ARG A 172 10.14 5.47 8.46
CA ARG A 172 11.30 4.57 8.38
C ARG A 172 12.61 5.34 8.37
N GLY A 173 12.68 6.44 7.62
CA GLY A 173 13.84 7.34 7.67
C GLY A 173 14.08 7.89 9.08
N ALA A 174 13.01 8.28 9.78
CA ALA A 174 13.11 8.73 11.18
C ALA A 174 13.55 7.60 12.12
N GLN A 175 13.06 6.35 11.92
CA GLN A 175 13.51 5.18 12.68
C GLN A 175 15.01 4.90 12.50
N ILE A 176 15.56 5.10 11.30
CA ILE A 176 17.00 5.00 11.05
C ILE A 176 17.75 6.02 11.91
N ASN A 177 17.32 7.28 11.90
CA ASN A 177 17.97 8.36 12.65
C ASN A 177 17.81 8.24 14.17
N THR A 178 16.79 7.53 14.65
CA THR A 178 16.57 7.25 16.09
C THR A 178 17.13 5.90 16.55
N GLY A 179 17.63 5.06 15.62
CA GLY A 179 18.19 3.74 15.91
C GLY A 179 17.15 2.62 16.14
N TYR A 180 15.87 2.88 15.87
CA TYR A 180 14.78 1.90 16.04
C TYR A 180 14.31 1.26 14.73
N PHE A 181 15.12 1.36 13.69
CA PHE A 181 14.78 0.76 12.40
C PHE A 181 14.87 -0.76 12.47
N PRO A 182 13.84 -1.53 12.06
CA PRO A 182 13.80 -2.99 12.19
C PRO A 182 14.99 -3.72 11.55
N PHE A 183 15.55 -3.18 10.48
CA PHE A 183 16.68 -3.73 9.74
C PHE A 183 18.03 -3.16 10.20
N THR A 184 18.14 -2.74 11.45
CA THR A 184 19.40 -2.35 12.10
C THR A 184 19.86 -3.50 12.98
N THR A 185 21.06 -4.01 12.74
CA THR A 185 21.70 -5.08 13.55
C THR A 185 23.05 -4.56 14.03
N ASP A 186 23.29 -4.70 15.35
CA ASP A 186 24.53 -4.23 16.00
C ASP A 186 24.88 -2.75 15.68
N GLY A 187 23.86 -1.90 15.60
CA GLY A 187 24.02 -0.47 15.29
C GLY A 187 24.29 -0.17 13.83
N VAL A 188 24.31 -1.16 12.94
CA VAL A 188 24.50 -0.98 11.50
C VAL A 188 23.17 -1.16 10.78
N THR A 189 22.70 -0.11 10.13
CA THR A 189 21.49 -0.16 9.28
C THR A 189 21.78 -0.93 7.99
N SER A 190 20.88 -1.80 7.59
CA SER A 190 21.00 -2.56 6.34
C SER A 190 21.25 -1.64 5.15
N PRO A 191 22.34 -1.82 4.39
CA PRO A 191 22.61 -1.03 3.19
C PRO A 191 21.60 -1.26 2.07
N TRP A 192 20.78 -2.31 2.19
CA TRP A 192 19.76 -2.68 1.21
C TRP A 192 18.47 -1.85 1.35
N ALA A 193 18.28 -1.15 2.47
CA ALA A 193 17.17 -0.22 2.69
C ALA A 193 17.45 1.16 2.06
N PHE A 194 17.70 1.21 0.76
CA PHE A 194 18.25 2.38 0.06
C PHE A 194 17.31 3.58 0.05
N ALA A 195 15.99 3.37 -0.15
CA ALA A 195 15.02 4.45 -0.18
C ALA A 195 14.77 5.02 1.23
N SER A 196 14.69 4.15 2.23
CA SER A 196 14.58 4.55 3.64
C SER A 196 15.81 5.30 4.11
N GLN A 197 17.03 4.87 3.72
CA GLN A 197 18.29 5.59 4.02
C GLN A 197 18.36 6.94 3.31
N PHE A 198 17.92 7.01 2.04
CA PHE A 198 17.85 8.30 1.33
C PHE A 198 16.95 9.28 2.08
N VAL A 199 15.77 8.85 2.53
CA VAL A 199 14.89 9.71 3.32
C VAL A 199 15.51 10.07 4.66
N ALA A 200 16.17 9.14 5.35
CA ALA A 200 16.90 9.42 6.58
C ALA A 200 17.97 10.52 6.40
N SER A 201 18.67 10.53 5.27
CA SER A 201 19.72 11.52 4.97
C SER A 201 19.20 12.95 4.75
N ILE A 202 17.93 13.11 4.36
CA ILE A 202 17.31 14.44 4.16
C ILE A 202 16.52 14.92 5.37
N LEU A 203 16.23 14.03 6.34
CA LEU A 203 15.61 14.42 7.59
C LEU A 203 16.60 15.18 8.50
N PRO A 204 16.10 16.06 9.40
CA PRO A 204 16.96 16.75 10.38
C PRO A 204 17.75 15.75 11.23
N THR A 205 18.94 16.14 11.69
CA THR A 205 19.79 15.32 12.56
C THR A 205 19.32 15.29 14.04
N SER A 206 18.37 16.16 14.38
CA SER A 206 17.83 16.24 15.75
C SER A 206 17.03 14.99 16.12
N THR A 207 17.45 14.28 17.17
CA THR A 207 16.77 13.08 17.70
C THR A 207 15.34 13.39 18.12
N SER A 208 15.09 14.51 18.78
CA SER A 208 13.74 14.90 19.23
C SER A 208 12.78 15.14 18.06
N VAL A 209 13.28 15.71 16.96
CA VAL A 209 12.47 15.89 15.73
C VAL A 209 12.19 14.54 15.10
N ASN A 210 13.18 13.66 14.97
CA ASN A 210 12.99 12.32 14.40
C ASN A 210 12.05 11.46 15.28
N ASP A 211 12.11 11.57 16.61
CA ASP A 211 11.16 10.92 17.52
C ASP A 211 9.71 11.37 17.25
N ALA A 212 9.51 12.66 17.01
CA ALA A 212 8.18 13.18 16.66
C ALA A 212 7.74 12.75 15.25
N VAL A 213 8.65 12.78 14.28
CA VAL A 213 8.39 12.33 12.90
C VAL A 213 8.06 10.84 12.86
N GLU A 214 8.78 10.00 13.58
CA GLU A 214 8.48 8.57 13.71
C GLU A 214 7.10 8.35 14.33
N TYR A 215 6.84 9.03 15.46
CA TYR A 215 5.56 8.90 16.18
C TYR A 215 4.36 9.24 15.29
N TRP A 216 4.37 10.45 14.72
CA TRP A 216 3.27 10.91 13.89
C TRP A 216 3.25 10.25 12.50
N GLY A 217 4.41 9.88 11.98
CA GLY A 217 4.54 9.17 10.70
C GLY A 217 3.89 7.78 10.73
N ILE A 218 4.10 7.00 11.79
CA ILE A 218 3.43 5.70 11.97
C ILE A 218 1.92 5.89 12.10
N ILE A 219 1.45 6.84 12.92
CA ILE A 219 0.02 7.12 13.07
C ILE A 219 -0.60 7.58 11.75
N ALA A 220 0.08 8.46 11.03
CA ALA A 220 -0.38 8.94 9.72
C ALA A 220 -0.44 7.81 8.70
N ASN A 221 0.56 6.93 8.66
CA ASN A 221 0.58 5.77 7.76
C ASN A 221 -0.60 4.84 8.03
N ILE A 222 -0.80 4.42 9.29
CA ILE A 222 -1.95 3.61 9.68
C ILE A 222 -3.26 4.33 9.36
N GLY A 223 -3.34 5.63 9.65
CA GLY A 223 -4.54 6.44 9.39
C GLY A 223 -4.90 6.53 7.90
N VAL A 224 -3.89 6.71 7.03
CA VAL A 224 -4.12 6.75 5.58
C VAL A 224 -4.54 5.37 5.06
N ILE A 225 -3.89 4.29 5.50
CA ILE A 225 -4.25 2.92 5.12
C ILE A 225 -5.67 2.59 5.57
N ALA A 226 -6.01 2.85 6.83
CA ALA A 226 -7.33 2.60 7.38
C ALA A 226 -8.40 3.47 6.69
N GLY A 227 -8.09 4.74 6.43
CA GLY A 227 -8.95 5.67 5.69
C GLY A 227 -9.18 5.23 4.25
N PHE A 228 -8.18 4.63 3.59
CA PHE A 228 -8.33 4.08 2.24
C PHE A 228 -9.40 2.99 2.18
N LEU A 229 -9.48 2.12 3.20
CA LEU A 229 -10.52 1.08 3.30
C LEU A 229 -11.95 1.65 3.41
N VAL A 230 -12.09 2.88 3.92
CA VAL A 230 -13.40 3.55 4.03
C VAL A 230 -13.85 4.14 2.69
N ILE A 231 -12.89 4.60 1.87
CA ILE A 231 -13.16 5.32 0.61
C ILE A 231 -13.36 4.35 -0.56
N VAL A 232 -12.58 3.29 -0.61
CA VAL A 232 -12.61 2.27 -1.66
C VAL A 232 -13.56 1.15 -1.31
#